data_9c84c083368f860cf43622bc252beac9
#
_entry.id   9c84c083368f860cf43622bc252beac9
#
_cell.length_a   1.000
_cell.length_b   1.000
_cell.length_c   1.000
_cell.angle_alpha   90.00
_cell.angle_beta   90.00
_cell.angle_gamma   90.00
#
_symmetry.space_group_name_H-M   'P 1'
#
loop_
_entity.id
_entity.type
_entity.pdbx_description
1 polymer ?
#
loop_
_entity_poly.entity_id
_entity_poly.type
_entity_poly.pdbx_seq_one_letter_code
_entity_poly.pdbx_strand_id
1 'polypeptide(L)'
;ALYTSGIGEGMPPLKWSTIINGARSLMTIARFLCVKRIHSWIKLDQLNRLKISHYCAEAISYIGAKDKPSLCISINTAIKWMRCYGLISEEASNVISDKLTPVVSAHQVNGRKKHPVIPSGILKQLISKVISELDMIDEVRDEWIRLQSDEIRRIEKGHYKIVKGRYRSIRGTINEAVVAKINRIRGLVNILVLAFTGMRDGEALALAIDCLVTRDIGSSELQYSLVSELTKTTDGSQHVEWVCGEIVAKYINLISSLNNSVYEKATAIVEYLSSEISDDYLNELQQGLKYKYRFAANYTLSGGGFYRMNKRPNSAA
;
A
#
# COMPACT_ATOMS: atom_id res chain seq x y z
N ALA A 1 0.03 21.54 -7.33
CA ALA A 1 -0.99 22.35 -6.64
C ALA A 1 -1.93 21.48 -5.79
N LEU A 2 -2.62 20.47 -6.37
CA LEU A 2 -3.54 19.57 -5.63
C LEU A 2 -2.89 18.82 -4.47
N TYR A 3 -1.61 18.50 -4.59
CA TYR A 3 -0.87 17.76 -3.56
C TYR A 3 -0.47 18.65 -2.38
N THR A 4 -0.23 19.93 -2.62
CA THR A 4 0.33 20.86 -1.62
C THR A 4 -0.71 21.74 -0.93
N SER A 5 -1.83 22.05 -1.57
CA SER A 5 -2.81 23.05 -1.09
C SER A 5 -4.13 22.48 -0.54
N GLY A 6 -4.36 21.16 -0.68
CA GLY A 6 -5.69 20.61 -0.32
C GLY A 6 -6.82 21.15 -1.20
N ILE A 7 -8.05 21.01 -0.75
CA ILE A 7 -9.25 21.56 -1.40
C ILE A 7 -9.84 22.63 -0.49
N GLY A 8 -9.55 23.89 -0.79
CA GLY A 8 -9.97 25.04 -0.01
C GLY A 8 -8.94 25.47 1.04
N GLU A 9 -9.10 26.69 1.55
CA GLU A 9 -8.24 27.25 2.58
C GLU A 9 -8.34 26.44 3.88
N GLY A 10 -7.20 26.04 4.43
CA GLY A 10 -7.12 25.29 5.68
C GLY A 10 -7.37 23.79 5.58
N MET A 11 -7.57 23.22 4.39
CA MET A 11 -7.67 21.77 4.25
C MET A 11 -6.30 21.12 4.10
N PRO A 12 -6.08 19.95 4.75
CA PRO A 12 -4.84 19.22 4.60
C PRO A 12 -4.64 18.73 3.16
N PRO A 13 -3.39 18.59 2.69
CA PRO A 13 -3.09 18.12 1.35
C PRO A 13 -3.69 16.72 1.12
N LEU A 14 -4.22 16.50 -0.07
CA LEU A 14 -4.85 15.24 -0.42
C LEU A 14 -3.83 14.11 -0.53
N LYS A 15 -4.18 12.95 -0.04
CA LYS A 15 -3.38 11.75 -0.23
C LYS A 15 -3.29 11.41 -1.73
N TRP A 16 -2.10 11.00 -2.18
CA TRP A 16 -1.85 10.66 -3.59
C TRP A 16 -2.84 9.62 -4.15
N SER A 17 -3.18 8.60 -3.34
CA SER A 17 -4.20 7.62 -3.71
C SER A 17 -5.58 8.24 -3.99
N THR A 18 -5.97 9.25 -3.23
CA THR A 18 -7.24 9.98 -3.43
C THR A 18 -7.22 10.74 -4.76
N ILE A 19 -6.10 11.40 -5.08
CA ILE A 19 -5.91 12.13 -6.34
C ILE A 19 -5.99 11.16 -7.53
N ILE A 20 -5.27 10.03 -7.48
CA ILE A 20 -5.28 9.02 -8.55
C ILE A 20 -6.69 8.44 -8.75
N ASN A 21 -7.39 8.08 -7.68
CA ASN A 21 -8.74 7.52 -7.78
C ASN A 21 -9.73 8.56 -8.35
N GLY A 22 -9.63 9.81 -7.93
CA GLY A 22 -10.41 10.90 -8.51
C GLY A 22 -10.13 11.09 -10.00
N ALA A 23 -8.87 11.11 -10.40
CA ALA A 23 -8.48 11.24 -11.81
C ALA A 23 -8.98 10.05 -12.66
N ARG A 24 -8.87 8.82 -12.18
CA ARG A 24 -9.42 7.64 -12.87
C ARG A 24 -10.92 7.72 -13.07
N SER A 25 -11.64 8.18 -12.06
CA SER A 25 -13.10 8.35 -12.11
C SER A 25 -13.49 9.41 -13.14
N LEU A 26 -12.80 10.56 -13.17
CA LEU A 26 -12.99 11.60 -14.17
C LEU A 26 -12.68 11.10 -15.59
N MET A 27 -11.60 10.35 -15.78
CA MET A 27 -11.27 9.77 -17.08
C MET A 27 -12.37 8.83 -17.59
N THR A 28 -13.00 8.07 -16.72
CA THR A 28 -14.11 7.17 -17.09
C THR A 28 -15.33 7.97 -17.56
N ILE A 29 -15.69 9.04 -16.85
CA ILE A 29 -16.78 9.94 -17.27
C ILE A 29 -16.40 10.67 -18.55
N ALA A 30 -15.19 11.17 -18.68
CA ALA A 30 -14.72 11.86 -19.87
C ALA A 30 -14.82 10.96 -21.12
N ARG A 31 -14.44 9.69 -21.02
CA ARG A 31 -14.61 8.72 -22.10
C ARG A 31 -16.08 8.56 -22.52
N PHE A 32 -16.98 8.45 -21.55
CA PHE A 32 -18.43 8.39 -21.83
C PHE A 32 -18.90 9.65 -22.54
N LEU A 33 -18.53 10.83 -22.06
CA LEU A 33 -18.93 12.11 -22.66
C LEU A 33 -18.37 12.26 -24.10
N CYS A 34 -17.17 11.74 -24.37
CA CYS A 34 -16.62 11.69 -25.71
C CYS A 34 -17.49 10.87 -26.68
N VAL A 35 -18.04 9.72 -26.23
CA VAL A 35 -19.01 8.93 -27.03
C VAL A 35 -20.27 9.76 -27.35
N LYS A 36 -20.67 10.64 -26.46
CA LYS A 36 -21.78 11.60 -26.67
C LYS A 36 -21.36 12.88 -27.42
N ARG A 37 -20.14 12.90 -28.01
CA ARG A 37 -19.55 14.06 -28.72
C ARG A 37 -19.33 15.30 -27.86
N ILE A 38 -19.22 15.13 -26.55
CA ILE A 38 -18.85 16.19 -25.61
C ILE A 38 -17.36 16.06 -25.35
N HIS A 39 -16.53 16.85 -26.03
CA HIS A 39 -15.08 16.72 -26.02
C HIS A 39 -14.37 17.63 -25.01
N SER A 40 -15.11 18.41 -24.26
CA SER A 40 -14.53 19.25 -23.20
C SER A 40 -15.52 19.51 -22.07
N TRP A 41 -15.00 19.78 -20.88
CA TRP A 41 -15.81 20.17 -19.71
C TRP A 41 -16.51 21.52 -19.95
N ILE A 42 -15.88 22.43 -20.70
CA ILE A 42 -16.47 23.72 -21.09
C ILE A 42 -17.76 23.50 -21.93
N LYS A 43 -17.75 22.50 -22.84
CA LYS A 43 -18.97 22.18 -23.61
C LYS A 43 -20.05 21.57 -22.72
N LEU A 44 -19.70 20.81 -21.71
CA LEU A 44 -20.66 20.32 -20.71
C LEU A 44 -21.31 21.47 -19.97
N ASP A 45 -20.51 22.46 -19.59
CA ASP A 45 -20.94 23.64 -18.85
C ASP A 45 -21.89 24.56 -19.68
N GLN A 46 -21.77 24.54 -20.99
CA GLN A 46 -22.65 25.25 -21.93
C GLN A 46 -23.99 24.56 -22.14
N LEU A 47 -24.18 23.34 -21.64
CA LEU A 47 -25.47 22.64 -21.72
C LEU A 47 -26.42 23.17 -20.64
N ASN A 48 -27.72 23.11 -20.96
CA ASN A 48 -28.73 23.41 -19.94
C ASN A 48 -28.75 22.32 -18.85
N ARG A 49 -29.28 22.67 -17.68
CA ARG A 49 -29.36 21.79 -16.49
C ARG A 49 -29.96 20.42 -16.78
N LEU A 50 -31.00 20.36 -17.61
CA LEU A 50 -31.68 19.10 -17.94
C LEU A 50 -30.76 18.16 -18.74
N LYS A 51 -30.02 18.69 -19.71
CA LYS A 51 -29.05 17.90 -20.52
C LYS A 51 -27.89 17.43 -19.68
N ILE A 52 -27.31 18.28 -18.82
CA ILE A 52 -26.26 17.89 -17.88
C ILE A 52 -26.76 16.75 -17.01
N SER A 53 -27.95 16.91 -16.41
CA SER A 53 -28.58 15.90 -15.55
C SER A 53 -28.77 14.56 -16.27
N HIS A 54 -29.27 14.59 -17.52
CA HIS A 54 -29.49 13.39 -18.33
C HIS A 54 -28.18 12.68 -18.66
N TYR A 55 -27.19 13.38 -19.17
CA TYR A 55 -25.88 12.81 -19.52
C TYR A 55 -25.15 12.25 -18.29
N CYS A 56 -25.24 12.91 -17.13
CA CYS A 56 -24.66 12.39 -15.90
C CYS A 56 -25.36 11.10 -15.44
N ALA A 57 -26.70 11.04 -15.53
CA ALA A 57 -27.44 9.83 -15.16
C ALA A 57 -27.06 8.65 -16.08
N GLU A 58 -26.93 8.88 -17.37
CA GLU A 58 -26.45 7.85 -18.33
C GLU A 58 -25.00 7.45 -18.03
N ALA A 59 -24.09 8.43 -17.77
CA ALA A 59 -22.70 8.14 -17.43
C ALA A 59 -22.58 7.29 -16.15
N ILE A 60 -23.33 7.62 -15.11
CA ILE A 60 -23.39 6.88 -13.85
C ILE A 60 -23.85 5.43 -14.11
N SER A 61 -24.87 5.25 -14.96
CA SER A 61 -25.35 3.93 -15.35
C SER A 61 -24.31 3.15 -16.17
N TYR A 62 -23.71 3.81 -17.16
CA TYR A 62 -22.70 3.22 -18.04
C TYR A 62 -21.47 2.68 -17.28
N ILE A 63 -20.96 3.44 -16.32
CA ILE A 63 -19.80 3.03 -15.51
C ILE A 63 -20.17 2.05 -14.38
N GLY A 64 -21.45 1.67 -14.25
CA GLY A 64 -21.93 0.78 -13.19
C GLY A 64 -21.78 1.39 -11.79
N ALA A 65 -21.85 2.73 -11.68
CA ALA A 65 -21.65 3.43 -10.41
C ALA A 65 -22.83 3.27 -9.46
N LYS A 66 -24.01 2.86 -9.94
CA LYS A 66 -25.20 2.59 -9.09
C LYS A 66 -24.90 1.65 -7.95
N ASP A 67 -24.06 0.62 -8.21
CA ASP A 67 -23.69 -0.42 -7.26
C ASP A 67 -22.32 -0.15 -6.59
N LYS A 68 -21.68 0.97 -6.89
CA LYS A 68 -20.33 1.33 -6.42
C LYS A 68 -20.31 2.69 -5.74
N PRO A 69 -20.81 2.82 -4.51
CA PRO A 69 -20.86 4.11 -3.80
C PRO A 69 -19.48 4.76 -3.64
N SER A 70 -18.42 3.98 -3.48
CA SER A 70 -17.04 4.50 -3.42
C SER A 70 -16.64 5.21 -4.71
N LEU A 71 -17.10 4.73 -5.86
CA LEU A 71 -16.86 5.39 -7.15
C LEU A 71 -17.66 6.70 -7.23
N CYS A 72 -18.90 6.74 -6.78
CA CYS A 72 -19.69 7.95 -6.70
C CYS A 72 -19.07 9.01 -5.78
N ILE A 73 -18.53 8.59 -4.63
CA ILE A 73 -17.81 9.49 -3.71
C ILE A 73 -16.56 10.07 -4.39
N SER A 74 -15.78 9.22 -5.08
CA SER A 74 -14.57 9.67 -5.79
C SER A 74 -14.91 10.64 -6.91
N ILE A 75 -15.97 10.38 -7.68
CA ILE A 75 -16.44 11.27 -8.74
C ILE A 75 -16.88 12.61 -8.15
N ASN A 76 -17.70 12.58 -7.10
CA ASN A 76 -18.19 13.79 -6.45
C ASN A 76 -17.05 14.66 -5.91
N THR A 77 -16.05 14.03 -5.30
CA THR A 77 -14.84 14.72 -4.85
C THR A 77 -14.09 15.36 -6.01
N ALA A 78 -13.91 14.64 -7.11
CA ALA A 78 -13.22 15.16 -8.29
C ALA A 78 -13.97 16.32 -8.96
N ILE A 79 -15.30 16.26 -9.01
CA ILE A 79 -16.16 17.35 -9.52
C ILE A 79 -16.02 18.61 -8.64
N LYS A 80 -15.99 18.45 -7.31
CA LYS A 80 -15.73 19.57 -6.39
C LYS A 80 -14.38 20.22 -6.65
N TRP A 81 -13.32 19.43 -6.92
CA TRP A 81 -12.01 19.97 -7.28
C TRP A 81 -12.08 20.77 -8.58
N MET A 82 -12.74 20.22 -9.62
CA MET A 82 -12.88 20.93 -10.89
C MET A 82 -13.59 22.28 -10.69
N ARG A 83 -14.60 22.35 -9.82
CA ARG A 83 -15.25 23.63 -9.45
C ARG A 83 -14.27 24.59 -8.78
N CYS A 84 -13.52 24.12 -7.76
CA CYS A 84 -12.55 24.94 -7.04
C CYS A 84 -11.46 25.52 -7.95
N TYR A 85 -11.12 24.82 -9.03
CA TYR A 85 -10.14 25.28 -10.03
C TYR A 85 -10.76 25.96 -11.25
N GLY A 86 -12.05 26.30 -11.21
CA GLY A 86 -12.71 27.01 -12.28
C GLY A 86 -12.83 26.24 -13.61
N LEU A 87 -12.72 24.90 -13.57
CA LEU A 87 -12.81 24.04 -14.75
C LEU A 87 -14.27 23.72 -15.14
N ILE A 88 -15.19 23.84 -14.21
CA ILE A 88 -16.64 23.76 -14.41
C ILE A 88 -17.35 24.79 -13.54
N SER A 89 -18.56 25.20 -13.96
CA SER A 89 -19.38 26.12 -13.21
C SER A 89 -19.92 25.50 -11.91
N GLU A 90 -20.32 26.34 -10.97
CA GLU A 90 -20.99 25.91 -9.77
C GLU A 90 -22.29 25.18 -10.07
N GLU A 91 -23.05 25.68 -11.04
CA GLU A 91 -24.33 25.11 -11.46
C GLU A 91 -24.13 23.67 -11.99
N ALA A 92 -23.19 23.46 -12.92
CA ALA A 92 -22.88 22.13 -13.45
C ALA A 92 -22.40 21.18 -12.34
N SER A 93 -21.54 21.66 -11.44
CA SER A 93 -21.06 20.89 -10.29
C SER A 93 -22.22 20.43 -9.40
N ASN A 94 -23.16 21.32 -9.08
CA ASN A 94 -24.30 21.01 -8.24
C ASN A 94 -25.23 19.98 -8.91
N VAL A 95 -25.54 20.15 -10.20
CA VAL A 95 -26.39 19.19 -10.95
C VAL A 95 -25.77 17.78 -10.95
N ILE A 96 -24.45 17.68 -11.13
CA ILE A 96 -23.76 16.39 -11.10
C ILE A 96 -23.77 15.79 -9.68
N SER A 97 -23.49 16.61 -8.67
CA SER A 97 -23.51 16.19 -7.26
C SER A 97 -24.89 15.70 -6.83
N ASP A 98 -25.95 16.37 -7.23
CA ASP A 98 -27.35 15.98 -6.94
C ASP A 98 -27.67 14.59 -7.51
N LYS A 99 -27.10 14.22 -8.63
CA LYS A 99 -27.27 12.86 -9.23
C LYS A 99 -26.48 11.77 -8.51
N LEU A 100 -25.33 12.13 -7.92
CA LEU A 100 -24.49 11.19 -7.19
C LEU A 100 -24.94 10.99 -5.73
N THR A 101 -25.51 12.03 -5.12
CA THR A 101 -25.93 12.05 -3.71
C THR A 101 -26.90 10.93 -3.34
N PRO A 102 -27.97 10.61 -4.11
CA PRO A 102 -28.87 9.53 -3.76
C PRO A 102 -28.19 8.16 -3.65
N VAL A 103 -27.22 7.88 -4.53
CA VAL A 103 -26.47 6.60 -4.49
C VAL A 103 -25.61 6.54 -3.24
N VAL A 104 -24.95 7.63 -2.87
CA VAL A 104 -24.12 7.72 -1.68
C VAL A 104 -24.98 7.63 -0.42
N SER A 105 -26.10 8.34 -0.37
CA SER A 105 -27.02 8.36 0.77
C SER A 105 -27.69 7.00 1.00
N ALA A 106 -28.15 6.35 -0.07
CA ALA A 106 -28.71 5.00 0.01
C ALA A 106 -27.71 3.99 0.61
N HIS A 107 -26.43 4.14 0.28
CA HIS A 107 -25.38 3.30 0.85
C HIS A 107 -25.12 3.60 2.33
N GLN A 108 -25.17 4.87 2.72
CA GLN A 108 -25.01 5.29 4.12
C GLN A 108 -26.17 4.82 5.00
N VAL A 109 -27.43 4.91 4.50
CA VAL A 109 -28.63 4.48 5.22
C VAL A 109 -28.71 2.97 5.35
N ASN A 110 -28.42 2.22 4.28
CA ASN A 110 -28.42 0.76 4.32
C ASN A 110 -27.26 0.17 5.14
N GLY A 111 -26.44 1.03 5.73
CA GLY A 111 -25.27 0.68 6.51
C GLY A 111 -24.23 -0.03 5.67
N ARG A 112 -22.97 0.23 5.92
CA ARG A 112 -21.91 -0.64 5.44
C ARG A 112 -22.24 -2.02 6.00
N LYS A 113 -22.55 -3.00 5.14
CA LYS A 113 -22.62 -4.39 5.57
C LYS A 113 -21.34 -4.65 6.34
N LYS A 114 -21.43 -4.72 7.68
CA LYS A 114 -20.29 -5.05 8.50
C LYS A 114 -19.80 -6.39 7.98
N HIS A 115 -18.52 -6.52 7.72
CA HIS A 115 -17.98 -7.85 7.41
C HIS A 115 -18.39 -8.79 8.53
N PRO A 116 -18.93 -9.96 8.22
CA PRO A 116 -19.29 -10.92 9.25
C PRO A 116 -18.05 -11.20 10.11
N VAL A 117 -18.25 -11.26 11.41
CA VAL A 117 -17.19 -11.64 12.35
C VAL A 117 -16.78 -13.09 12.00
N ILE A 118 -15.49 -13.32 11.85
CA ILE A 118 -14.98 -14.68 11.64
C ILE A 118 -15.32 -15.51 12.88
N PRO A 119 -16.04 -16.63 12.75
CA PRO A 119 -16.35 -17.49 13.90
C PRO A 119 -15.06 -17.91 14.64
N SER A 120 -15.07 -17.86 15.95
CA SER A 120 -13.90 -18.13 16.79
C SER A 120 -13.23 -19.48 16.51
N GLY A 121 -14.04 -20.52 16.22
CA GLY A 121 -13.53 -21.83 15.84
C GLY A 121 -12.74 -21.83 14.53
N ILE A 122 -13.21 -21.08 13.52
CA ILE A 122 -12.51 -20.92 12.24
C ILE A 122 -11.22 -20.11 12.44
N LEU A 123 -11.30 -19.01 13.21
CA LEU A 123 -10.13 -18.20 13.51
C LEU A 123 -9.05 -19.02 14.24
N LYS A 124 -9.45 -19.82 15.25
CA LYS A 124 -8.54 -20.70 15.99
C LYS A 124 -7.84 -21.70 15.05
N GLN A 125 -8.59 -22.35 14.17
CA GLN A 125 -8.03 -23.30 13.19
C GLN A 125 -7.06 -22.61 12.23
N LEU A 126 -7.42 -21.41 11.72
CA LEU A 126 -6.56 -20.61 10.86
C LEU A 126 -5.24 -20.28 11.56
N ILE A 127 -5.30 -19.74 12.78
CA ILE A 127 -4.12 -19.35 13.55
C ILE A 127 -3.24 -20.57 13.86
N SER A 128 -3.81 -21.70 14.29
CA SER A 128 -3.07 -22.93 14.53
C SER A 128 -2.34 -23.42 13.27
N LYS A 129 -3.00 -23.37 12.12
CA LYS A 129 -2.38 -23.71 10.84
C LYS A 129 -1.26 -22.76 10.45
N VAL A 130 -1.47 -21.45 10.63
CA VAL A 130 -0.45 -20.42 10.37
C VAL A 130 0.79 -20.66 11.23
N ILE A 131 0.62 -20.92 12.54
CA ILE A 131 1.72 -21.21 13.46
C ILE A 131 2.46 -22.47 13.02
N SER A 132 1.73 -23.56 12.74
CA SER A 132 2.34 -24.82 12.28
C SER A 132 3.16 -24.65 10.98
N GLU A 133 2.67 -23.85 10.03
CA GLU A 133 3.44 -23.54 8.82
C GLU A 133 4.68 -22.67 9.13
N LEU A 134 4.58 -21.75 10.08
CA LEU A 134 5.69 -20.88 10.47
C LEU A 134 6.76 -21.61 11.27
N ASP A 135 6.41 -22.65 12.03
CA ASP A 135 7.40 -23.46 12.78
C ASP A 135 8.29 -24.33 11.87
N MET A 136 7.88 -24.59 10.63
CA MET A 136 8.67 -25.38 9.66
C MET A 136 9.64 -24.55 8.79
N ILE A 137 9.96 -23.33 9.20
CA ILE A 137 10.59 -22.32 8.33
C ILE A 137 12.11 -22.25 8.43
N ASP A 138 12.72 -22.83 9.44
CA ASP A 138 14.16 -22.63 9.70
C ASP A 138 15.06 -23.00 8.52
N GLU A 139 14.77 -24.11 7.84
CA GLU A 139 15.53 -24.48 6.62
C GLU A 139 15.44 -23.42 5.52
N VAL A 140 14.24 -22.86 5.32
CA VAL A 140 14.01 -21.82 4.30
C VAL A 140 14.70 -20.52 4.67
N ARG A 141 14.73 -20.18 5.97
CA ARG A 141 15.42 -19.02 6.49
C ARG A 141 16.91 -19.09 6.20
N ASP A 142 17.54 -20.20 6.55
CA ASP A 142 18.97 -20.37 6.40
C ASP A 142 19.39 -20.39 4.92
N GLU A 143 18.62 -21.07 4.06
CA GLU A 143 18.82 -21.01 2.62
C GLU A 143 18.66 -19.58 2.07
N TRP A 144 17.66 -18.83 2.55
CA TRP A 144 17.46 -17.45 2.15
C TRP A 144 18.64 -16.55 2.52
N ILE A 145 19.10 -16.62 3.77
CA ILE A 145 20.24 -15.83 4.25
C ILE A 145 21.49 -16.19 3.44
N ARG A 146 21.72 -17.46 3.18
CA ARG A 146 22.83 -17.92 2.33
C ARG A 146 22.74 -17.33 0.92
N LEU A 147 21.57 -17.35 0.28
CA LEU A 147 21.38 -16.76 -1.05
C LEU A 147 21.67 -15.25 -1.08
N GLN A 148 21.28 -14.51 -0.05
CA GLN A 148 21.59 -13.08 0.03
C GLN A 148 23.11 -12.86 0.21
N SER A 149 23.75 -13.64 1.08
CA SER A 149 25.20 -13.58 1.30
C SER A 149 26.00 -13.93 0.04
N ASP A 150 25.55 -14.93 -0.72
CA ASP A 150 26.17 -15.28 -2.00
C ASP A 150 26.04 -14.17 -3.04
N GLU A 151 24.90 -13.46 -3.06
CA GLU A 151 24.72 -12.29 -3.92
C GLU A 151 25.64 -11.13 -3.52
N ILE A 152 25.81 -10.86 -2.23
CA ILE A 152 26.76 -9.86 -1.71
C ILE A 152 28.18 -10.21 -2.18
N ARG A 153 28.63 -11.43 -1.97
CA ARG A 153 29.98 -11.87 -2.42
C ARG A 153 30.17 -11.73 -3.94
N ARG A 154 29.13 -11.88 -4.74
CA ARG A 154 29.19 -11.66 -6.18
C ARG A 154 29.34 -10.20 -6.53
N ILE A 155 28.61 -9.32 -5.82
CA ILE A 155 28.74 -7.87 -5.97
C ILE A 155 30.18 -7.45 -5.68
N GLU A 156 30.74 -7.87 -4.55
CA GLU A 156 32.12 -7.60 -4.14
C GLU A 156 33.17 -8.08 -5.16
N LYS A 157 32.92 -9.21 -5.82
CA LYS A 157 33.82 -9.81 -6.83
C LYS A 157 33.59 -9.28 -8.26
N GLY A 158 32.71 -8.33 -8.45
CA GLY A 158 32.36 -7.81 -9.78
C GLY A 158 31.54 -8.77 -10.65
N HIS A 159 30.92 -9.79 -10.05
CA HIS A 159 30.10 -10.78 -10.76
C HIS A 159 28.61 -10.40 -10.76
N TYR A 160 28.26 -9.35 -11.47
CA TYR A 160 26.88 -8.82 -11.55
C TYR A 160 26.57 -8.31 -12.94
N LYS A 161 25.36 -7.85 -13.15
CA LYS A 161 24.94 -7.15 -14.36
C LYS A 161 24.21 -5.88 -13.99
N ILE A 162 24.49 -4.79 -14.73
CA ILE A 162 23.68 -3.57 -14.69
C ILE A 162 22.82 -3.53 -15.94
N VAL A 163 21.51 -3.42 -15.75
CA VAL A 163 20.54 -3.33 -16.85
C VAL A 163 19.68 -2.10 -16.62
N LYS A 164 19.72 -1.13 -17.55
CA LYS A 164 19.02 0.14 -17.44
C LYS A 164 19.31 0.86 -16.13
N GLY A 165 20.59 0.90 -15.73
CA GLY A 165 21.02 1.56 -14.49
C GLY A 165 20.60 0.85 -13.20
N ARG A 166 20.19 -0.43 -13.24
CA ARG A 166 19.77 -1.21 -12.08
C ARG A 166 20.56 -2.50 -11.97
N TYR A 167 20.92 -2.85 -10.74
CA TYR A 167 21.50 -4.14 -10.43
C TYR A 167 20.59 -5.30 -10.85
N ARG A 168 21.18 -6.33 -11.42
CA ARG A 168 20.55 -7.60 -11.76
C ARG A 168 21.43 -8.77 -11.34
N SER A 169 20.84 -9.74 -10.64
CA SER A 169 21.49 -11.03 -10.43
C SER A 169 21.75 -11.73 -11.75
N ILE A 170 22.81 -12.53 -11.81
CA ILE A 170 23.08 -13.41 -12.94
C ILE A 170 22.04 -14.54 -12.96
N ARG A 171 21.50 -14.82 -14.14
CA ARG A 171 20.46 -15.84 -14.34
C ARG A 171 20.91 -17.20 -13.79
N GLY A 172 20.04 -17.91 -13.06
CA GLY A 172 20.31 -19.22 -12.47
C GLY A 172 20.80 -19.20 -11.01
N THR A 173 21.00 -18.01 -10.42
CA THR A 173 21.41 -17.88 -9.01
C THR A 173 20.22 -17.77 -8.04
N ILE A 174 19.02 -17.69 -8.58
CA ILE A 174 17.78 -17.46 -7.83
C ILE A 174 17.02 -18.77 -7.70
N ASN A 175 16.74 -19.15 -6.47
CA ASN A 175 15.78 -20.20 -6.20
C ASN A 175 14.38 -19.59 -6.05
N GLU A 176 13.59 -19.60 -7.13
CA GLU A 176 12.24 -19.02 -7.15
C GLU A 176 11.32 -19.67 -6.11
N ALA A 177 11.53 -20.96 -5.80
CA ALA A 177 10.75 -21.65 -4.78
C ALA A 177 11.02 -21.08 -3.38
N VAL A 178 12.27 -20.75 -3.06
CA VAL A 178 12.64 -20.08 -1.79
C VAL A 178 12.00 -18.69 -1.73
N VAL A 179 12.05 -17.92 -2.81
CA VAL A 179 11.41 -16.59 -2.87
C VAL A 179 9.90 -16.68 -2.62
N ALA A 180 9.22 -17.64 -3.25
CA ALA A 180 7.79 -17.85 -3.06
C ALA A 180 7.47 -18.22 -1.60
N LYS A 181 8.26 -19.09 -0.98
CA LYS A 181 8.14 -19.45 0.43
C LYS A 181 8.35 -18.25 1.35
N ILE A 182 9.38 -17.43 1.13
CA ILE A 182 9.62 -16.20 1.92
C ILE A 182 8.46 -15.21 1.80
N ASN A 183 7.90 -15.03 0.61
CA ASN A 183 6.73 -14.17 0.44
C ASN A 183 5.50 -14.71 1.18
N ARG A 184 5.31 -16.04 1.17
CA ARG A 184 4.25 -16.71 1.95
C ARG A 184 4.44 -16.48 3.45
N ILE A 185 5.66 -16.65 3.98
CA ILE A 185 6.01 -16.39 5.38
C ILE A 185 5.60 -14.98 5.80
N ARG A 186 5.93 -13.96 5.00
CA ARG A 186 5.55 -12.57 5.27
C ARG A 186 4.04 -12.40 5.37
N GLY A 187 3.29 -13.03 4.46
CA GLY A 187 1.83 -13.03 4.50
C GLY A 187 1.29 -13.69 5.77
N LEU A 188 1.85 -14.84 6.18
CA LEU A 188 1.43 -15.56 7.38
C LEU A 188 1.72 -14.75 8.65
N VAL A 189 2.90 -14.13 8.77
CA VAL A 189 3.22 -13.26 9.91
C VAL A 189 2.32 -12.02 9.93
N ASN A 190 2.00 -11.43 8.78
CA ASN A 190 1.04 -10.33 8.72
C ASN A 190 -0.34 -10.74 9.25
N ILE A 191 -0.81 -11.94 8.92
CA ILE A 191 -2.08 -12.49 9.47
C ILE A 191 -2.01 -12.58 10.99
N LEU A 192 -0.91 -13.07 11.58
CA LEU A 192 -0.74 -13.12 13.03
C LEU A 192 -0.75 -11.73 13.65
N VAL A 193 -0.01 -10.78 13.09
CA VAL A 193 0.00 -9.39 13.56
C VAL A 193 -1.42 -8.83 13.58
N LEU A 194 -2.15 -8.92 12.47
CA LEU A 194 -3.53 -8.42 12.38
C LEU A 194 -4.47 -9.10 13.38
N ALA A 195 -4.35 -10.42 13.53
CA ALA A 195 -5.23 -11.20 14.42
C ALA A 195 -5.00 -10.90 15.91
N PHE A 196 -3.77 -10.69 16.33
CA PHE A 196 -3.42 -10.52 17.74
C PHE A 196 -3.37 -9.06 18.19
N THR A 197 -3.13 -8.10 17.29
CA THR A 197 -3.04 -6.69 17.66
C THR A 197 -4.29 -5.88 17.30
N GLY A 198 -5.10 -6.35 16.35
CA GLY A 198 -6.20 -5.56 15.80
C GLY A 198 -5.76 -4.35 14.96
N MET A 199 -4.49 -4.25 14.59
CA MET A 199 -3.99 -3.23 13.67
C MET A 199 -4.77 -3.23 12.35
N ARG A 200 -4.83 -2.08 11.69
CA ARG A 200 -5.25 -2.05 10.29
C ARG A 200 -4.11 -2.58 9.40
N ASP A 201 -4.48 -3.22 8.28
CA ASP A 201 -3.51 -3.74 7.31
C ASP A 201 -2.43 -2.71 6.91
N GLY A 202 -2.83 -1.47 6.62
CA GLY A 202 -1.88 -0.41 6.29
C GLY A 202 -0.94 0.00 7.44
N GLU A 203 -1.31 -0.21 8.69
CA GLU A 203 -0.49 0.04 9.87
C GLU A 203 0.49 -1.11 10.08
N ALA A 204 0.02 -2.36 9.97
CA ALA A 204 0.88 -3.54 10.04
C ALA A 204 1.95 -3.55 8.94
N LEU A 205 1.56 -3.21 7.70
CA LEU A 205 2.50 -3.13 6.58
C LEU A 205 3.50 -1.97 6.67
N ALA A 206 3.22 -0.96 7.50
CA ALA A 206 4.12 0.17 7.76
C ALA A 206 5.09 -0.06 8.92
N LEU A 207 5.03 -1.24 9.59
CA LEU A 207 5.95 -1.56 10.68
C LEU A 207 7.41 -1.49 10.23
N ALA A 208 8.23 -0.76 10.99
CA ALA A 208 9.68 -0.73 10.79
C ALA A 208 10.32 -2.03 11.29
N ILE A 209 11.57 -2.28 10.89
CA ILE A 209 12.27 -3.54 11.26
C ILE A 209 12.51 -3.66 12.77
N ASP A 210 12.62 -2.55 13.46
CA ASP A 210 12.86 -2.38 14.89
C ASP A 210 11.58 -2.07 15.69
N CYS A 211 10.40 -2.35 15.12
CA CYS A 211 9.12 -2.01 15.75
C CYS A 211 8.81 -2.80 17.03
N LEU A 212 9.51 -3.90 17.30
CA LEU A 212 9.25 -4.73 18.47
C LEU A 212 9.90 -4.13 19.72
N VAL A 213 9.09 -3.84 20.72
CA VAL A 213 9.54 -3.38 22.04
C VAL A 213 9.22 -4.48 23.07
N THR A 214 10.20 -4.80 23.89
CA THR A 214 10.06 -5.76 25.00
C THR A 214 10.29 -5.02 26.30
N ARG A 215 9.38 -5.16 27.26
CA ARG A 215 9.49 -4.58 28.59
C ARG A 215 9.35 -5.66 29.65
N ASP A 216 10.19 -5.60 30.66
CA ASP A 216 10.00 -6.38 31.89
C ASP A 216 8.92 -5.68 32.72
N ILE A 217 7.83 -6.39 33.03
CA ILE A 217 6.72 -5.87 33.85
C ILE A 217 6.77 -6.41 35.29
N GLY A 218 7.86 -7.06 35.64
CA GLY A 218 8.04 -7.71 36.95
C GLY A 218 7.59 -9.17 36.94
N SER A 219 7.90 -9.90 38.00
CA SER A 219 7.54 -11.34 38.15
C SER A 219 8.11 -12.26 37.06
N SER A 220 9.20 -11.87 36.39
CA SER A 220 9.78 -12.59 35.23
C SER A 220 8.86 -12.64 33.98
N GLU A 221 7.86 -11.77 33.92
CA GLU A 221 6.97 -11.65 32.77
C GLU A 221 7.43 -10.53 31.84
N LEU A 222 7.44 -10.85 30.54
CA LEU A 222 7.79 -9.90 29.48
C LEU A 222 6.54 -9.45 28.74
N GLN A 223 6.38 -8.14 28.61
CA GLN A 223 5.39 -7.55 27.73
C GLN A 223 6.01 -7.26 26.38
N TYR A 224 5.34 -7.68 25.33
CA TYR A 224 5.72 -7.42 23.95
C TYR A 224 4.75 -6.43 23.32
N SER A 225 5.29 -5.48 22.58
CA SER A 225 4.52 -4.47 21.87
C SER A 225 5.12 -4.16 20.49
N LEU A 226 4.27 -3.78 19.55
CA LEU A 226 4.67 -3.30 18.23
C LEU A 226 4.42 -1.79 18.15
N VAL A 227 5.44 -1.02 17.81
CA VAL A 227 5.33 0.42 17.57
C VAL A 227 5.05 0.67 16.09
N SER A 228 3.98 1.39 15.79
CA SER A 228 3.55 1.73 14.44
C SER A 228 3.08 3.18 14.35
N GLU A 229 3.10 3.75 13.15
CA GLU A 229 2.54 5.06 12.87
C GLU A 229 1.04 4.97 12.53
N LEU A 230 0.21 5.76 13.23
CA LEU A 230 -1.20 5.93 12.86
C LEU A 230 -1.32 6.73 11.56
N THR A 231 -2.00 6.15 10.58
CA THR A 231 -2.08 6.74 9.23
C THR A 231 -3.39 7.44 8.91
N LYS A 232 -4.43 7.35 9.76
CA LYS A 232 -5.79 7.78 9.39
C LYS A 232 -6.41 8.88 10.25
N THR A 233 -5.88 9.21 11.41
CA THR A 233 -6.63 10.00 12.41
C THR A 233 -6.05 11.36 12.76
N THR A 234 -4.87 11.72 12.28
CA THR A 234 -4.22 12.98 12.69
C THR A 234 -3.41 13.62 11.56
N ASP A 235 -3.28 14.93 11.62
CA ASP A 235 -2.45 15.77 10.74
C ASP A 235 -0.94 15.57 10.98
N GLY A 236 -0.57 14.63 11.84
CA GLY A 236 0.80 14.21 12.12
C GLY A 236 0.90 12.70 12.35
N SER A 237 2.06 12.11 12.12
CA SER A 237 2.33 10.72 12.47
C SER A 237 2.36 10.58 14.00
N GLN A 238 1.34 9.96 14.57
CA GLN A 238 1.39 9.53 15.96
C GLN A 238 1.95 8.11 16.04
N HIS A 239 2.97 7.94 16.88
CA HIS A 239 3.43 6.61 17.25
C HIS A 239 2.43 5.99 18.22
N VAL A 240 1.96 4.80 17.89
CA VAL A 240 1.06 4.01 18.73
C VAL A 240 1.70 2.67 19.00
N GLU A 241 1.56 2.24 20.25
CA GLU A 241 2.05 0.97 20.72
C GLU A 241 0.90 -0.03 20.80
N TRP A 242 1.10 -1.18 20.18
CA TRP A 242 0.13 -2.27 20.11
C TRP A 242 0.67 -3.45 20.90
N VAL A 243 0.05 -3.77 22.02
CA VAL A 243 0.42 -4.95 22.80
C VAL A 243 0.19 -6.22 21.99
N CYS A 244 1.15 -7.14 22.03
CA CYS A 244 1.05 -8.42 21.34
C CYS A 244 1.58 -9.56 22.23
N GLY A 245 1.22 -10.79 21.88
CA GLY A 245 1.73 -11.97 22.58
C GLY A 245 3.13 -12.37 22.10
N GLU A 246 3.82 -13.18 22.93
CA GLU A 246 5.15 -13.73 22.65
C GLU A 246 5.24 -14.42 21.29
N ILE A 247 4.19 -15.13 20.88
CA ILE A 247 4.12 -15.79 19.58
C ILE A 247 4.27 -14.83 18.42
N VAL A 248 3.69 -13.62 18.51
CA VAL A 248 3.84 -12.58 17.51
C VAL A 248 5.28 -12.07 17.51
N ALA A 249 5.84 -11.81 18.70
CA ALA A 249 7.21 -11.34 18.87
C ALA A 249 8.22 -12.33 18.24
N LYS A 250 8.06 -13.65 18.46
CA LYS A 250 8.88 -14.71 17.85
C LYS A 250 8.93 -14.56 16.33
N TYR A 251 7.79 -14.46 15.67
CA TYR A 251 7.76 -14.41 14.20
C TYR A 251 8.07 -13.03 13.63
N ILE A 252 7.87 -11.97 14.39
CA ILE A 252 8.38 -10.65 14.07
C ILE A 252 9.91 -10.66 14.02
N ASN A 253 10.58 -11.30 14.98
CA ASN A 253 12.03 -11.46 14.96
C ASN A 253 12.52 -12.30 13.77
N LEU A 254 11.78 -13.35 13.41
CA LEU A 254 12.05 -14.13 12.20
C LEU A 254 12.05 -13.25 10.93
N ILE A 255 10.98 -12.44 10.73
CA ILE A 255 10.90 -11.53 9.58
C ILE A 255 12.03 -10.49 9.62
N SER A 256 12.42 -10.01 10.79
CA SER A 256 13.56 -9.09 10.93
C SER A 256 14.84 -9.71 10.41
N SER A 257 15.14 -10.95 10.81
CA SER A 257 16.35 -11.63 10.35
C SER A 257 16.36 -11.85 8.84
N LEU A 258 15.21 -12.22 8.24
CA LEU A 258 15.07 -12.37 6.79
C LEU A 258 15.26 -11.06 6.04
N ASN A 259 14.76 -9.94 6.58
CA ASN A 259 14.87 -8.64 5.94
C ASN A 259 16.25 -8.01 6.15
N ASN A 260 16.93 -8.26 7.28
CA ASN A 260 18.29 -7.79 7.49
C ASN A 260 19.22 -8.21 6.35
N SER A 261 19.17 -9.46 5.94
CA SER A 261 19.99 -9.95 4.82
C SER A 261 19.68 -9.23 3.49
N VAL A 262 18.44 -8.75 3.29
CA VAL A 262 18.07 -7.93 2.13
C VAL A 262 18.66 -6.53 2.23
N TYR A 263 18.63 -5.94 3.41
CA TYR A 263 19.21 -4.62 3.65
C TYR A 263 20.73 -4.63 3.55
N GLU A 264 21.38 -5.70 4.04
CA GLU A 264 22.81 -5.92 3.86
C GLU A 264 23.20 -5.95 2.37
N LYS A 265 22.41 -6.67 1.54
CA LYS A 265 22.62 -6.65 0.10
C LYS A 265 22.39 -5.27 -0.52
N ALA A 266 21.37 -4.54 -0.06
CA ALA A 266 21.12 -3.16 -0.52
C ALA A 266 22.30 -2.25 -0.18
N THR A 267 22.86 -2.39 1.02
CA THR A 267 24.06 -1.67 1.44
C THR A 267 25.24 -1.99 0.53
N ALA A 268 25.50 -3.27 0.26
CA ALA A 268 26.56 -3.67 -0.67
C ALA A 268 26.38 -3.09 -2.08
N ILE A 269 25.14 -3.05 -2.60
CA ILE A 269 24.88 -2.41 -3.90
C ILE A 269 25.22 -0.92 -3.85
N VAL A 270 24.85 -0.21 -2.80
CA VAL A 270 25.17 1.22 -2.66
C VAL A 270 26.67 1.44 -2.53
N GLU A 271 27.37 0.62 -1.74
CA GLU A 271 28.80 0.75 -1.51
C GLU A 271 29.66 0.46 -2.75
N TYR A 272 29.35 -0.63 -3.44
CA TYR A 272 30.19 -1.11 -4.54
C TYR A 272 29.75 -0.64 -5.93
N LEU A 273 28.48 -0.28 -6.12
CA LEU A 273 27.92 0.00 -7.44
C LEU A 273 27.36 1.41 -7.62
N SER A 274 27.57 2.32 -6.67
CA SER A 274 26.98 3.68 -6.73
C SER A 274 27.35 4.44 -7.99
N SER A 275 28.54 4.22 -8.55
CA SER A 275 29.00 4.87 -9.80
C SER A 275 28.47 4.20 -11.08
N GLU A 276 27.92 3.00 -11.01
CA GLU A 276 27.46 2.22 -12.16
C GLU A 276 25.94 2.16 -12.31
N ILE A 277 25.22 2.51 -11.24
CA ILE A 277 23.74 2.52 -11.22
C ILE A 277 23.20 3.92 -11.46
N SER A 278 21.95 4.03 -11.90
CA SER A 278 21.31 5.34 -12.11
C SER A 278 21.05 6.05 -10.77
N ASP A 279 21.10 7.39 -10.79
CA ASP A 279 20.81 8.22 -9.61
C ASP A 279 19.42 7.93 -9.03
N ASP A 280 18.41 7.72 -9.86
CA ASP A 280 17.08 7.35 -9.42
C ASP A 280 17.07 6.04 -8.62
N TYR A 281 17.82 5.05 -9.08
CA TYR A 281 17.91 3.78 -8.38
C TYR A 281 18.75 3.87 -7.11
N LEU A 282 19.83 4.63 -7.13
CA LEU A 282 20.64 4.93 -5.94
C LEU A 282 19.80 5.61 -4.87
N ASN A 283 19.06 6.66 -5.22
CA ASN A 283 18.15 7.35 -4.31
C ASN A 283 17.07 6.41 -3.74
N GLU A 284 16.53 5.52 -4.57
CA GLU A 284 15.55 4.51 -4.15
C GLU A 284 16.13 3.55 -3.10
N LEU A 285 17.37 3.07 -3.29
CA LEU A 285 18.06 2.21 -2.34
C LEU A 285 18.34 2.93 -1.01
N GLN A 286 18.86 4.15 -1.07
CA GLN A 286 19.15 4.98 0.11
C GLN A 286 17.88 5.26 0.92
N GLN A 287 16.77 5.58 0.27
CA GLN A 287 15.48 5.75 0.94
C GLN A 287 15.01 4.42 1.57
N GLY A 288 15.16 3.30 0.87
CA GLY A 288 14.83 1.97 1.40
C GLY A 288 15.63 1.65 2.66
N LEU A 289 16.93 1.92 2.65
CA LEU A 289 17.83 1.72 3.80
C LEU A 289 17.47 2.66 4.98
N LYS A 290 17.02 3.89 4.70
CA LYS A 290 16.61 4.84 5.73
C LYS A 290 15.36 4.38 6.49
N TYR A 291 14.35 3.86 5.80
CA TYR A 291 13.05 3.53 6.44
C TYR A 291 12.94 2.07 6.92
N LYS A 292 13.69 1.15 6.34
CA LYS A 292 13.77 -0.28 6.72
C LYS A 292 12.42 -0.92 7.13
N TYR A 293 11.43 -0.91 6.23
CA TYR A 293 10.14 -1.52 6.52
C TYR A 293 10.24 -3.04 6.71
N ARG A 294 9.55 -3.56 7.72
CA ARG A 294 9.58 -4.97 8.09
C ARG A 294 8.96 -5.90 7.05
N PHE A 295 7.83 -5.48 6.48
CA PHE A 295 7.14 -6.25 5.44
C PHE A 295 7.51 -5.79 4.03
N ALA A 296 8.67 -5.19 3.84
CA ALA A 296 9.16 -4.82 2.51
C ALA A 296 9.11 -6.04 1.58
N ALA A 297 8.38 -5.90 0.48
CA ALA A 297 8.29 -6.96 -0.51
C ALA A 297 9.64 -7.19 -1.16
N ASN A 298 10.12 -8.42 -1.13
CA ASN A 298 11.41 -8.76 -1.69
C ASN A 298 11.30 -9.24 -3.14
N TYR A 299 11.31 -8.32 -4.06
CA TYR A 299 11.46 -8.60 -5.50
C TYR A 299 12.93 -8.57 -5.95
N THR A 300 13.85 -8.57 -5.02
CA THR A 300 15.24 -8.17 -5.24
C THR A 300 16.09 -9.22 -5.90
N LEU A 301 15.67 -10.48 -5.92
CA LEU A 301 16.48 -11.50 -6.58
C LEU A 301 16.37 -11.42 -8.10
N SER A 302 15.26 -10.98 -8.66
CA SER A 302 15.05 -10.85 -10.10
C SER A 302 15.37 -9.47 -10.68
N GLY A 303 15.93 -8.56 -9.87
CA GLY A 303 16.38 -7.24 -10.34
C GLY A 303 15.32 -6.16 -10.48
N GLY A 304 14.13 -6.35 -9.93
CA GLY A 304 13.08 -5.32 -9.88
C GLY A 304 12.70 -4.88 -8.48
N GLY A 305 13.42 -5.30 -7.47
CA GLY A 305 12.88 -5.48 -6.16
C GLY A 305 13.01 -4.36 -5.16
N PHE A 306 14.02 -3.52 -5.29
CA PHE A 306 14.13 -2.36 -4.40
C PHE A 306 13.10 -1.28 -4.73
N TYR A 307 12.58 -1.27 -5.95
CA TYR A 307 11.55 -0.32 -6.39
C TYR A 307 10.31 -0.31 -5.49
N ARG A 308 10.02 -1.38 -4.75
CA ARG A 308 8.89 -1.45 -3.82
C ARG A 308 9.26 -1.28 -2.34
N MET A 309 10.54 -1.21 -1.98
CA MET A 309 10.92 -0.94 -0.59
C MET A 309 10.45 0.44 -0.13
N ASN A 310 10.36 1.42 -1.03
CA ASN A 310 9.90 2.78 -0.74
C ASN A 310 8.40 2.98 -0.89
N LYS A 311 7.70 2.00 -1.45
CA LYS A 311 6.24 2.03 -1.48
C LYS A 311 5.78 1.20 -0.30
N ARG A 312 5.01 1.81 0.60
CA ARG A 312 4.19 1.04 1.54
C ARG A 312 3.58 -0.10 0.75
N PRO A 313 3.70 -1.37 1.18
CA PRO A 313 3.09 -2.48 0.49
C PRO A 313 1.63 -2.09 0.22
N ASN A 314 1.22 -2.12 -1.02
CA ASN A 314 -0.17 -1.80 -1.34
C ASN A 314 -1.02 -2.92 -0.72
N SER A 315 -1.97 -2.54 0.11
CA SER A 315 -3.01 -3.44 0.67
C SER A 315 -3.98 -3.96 -0.41
N ALA A 316 -3.64 -3.81 -1.68
CA ALA A 316 -4.44 -4.23 -2.82
C ALA A 316 -3.54 -4.95 -3.82
N ALA A 317 -3.42 -6.24 -3.64
CA ALA A 317 -3.21 -7.22 -4.69
C ALA A 317 -4.26 -8.30 -4.53
#